data_964f1d60fed831e1faaa5cc26f68f958
#
_entry.id   964f1d60fed831e1faaa5cc26f68f958
#
_cell.length_a   1.000
_cell.length_b   1.000
_cell.length_c   1.000
_cell.angle_alpha   90.00
_cell.angle_beta   90.00
_cell.angle_gamma   90.00
#
_symmetry.space_group_name_H-M   'P 1'
#
loop_
_entity.id
_entity.type
_entity.pdbx_description
1 polymer ?
#
loop_
_entity_poly.entity_id
_entity_poly.type
_entity_poly.pdbx_seq_one_letter_code
_entity_poly.pdbx_strand_id
1 'polypeptide(L)'
;MKLPSVDRRGATPLGDVRLLERPALRTSIVRVVLAAALAGTLALAVVEARSTGTGRAAVLPTGAKTGVVALDMSASIAGPVYARVATTLNGIVGANQAIGLVMFSDTAYELLPPNSPPTALSQFIPFFVPTSYAHGTPVFAQSPWSQFSGGTRISAGLVAARHALQSAGVKHGAILLVSDLDDSAGDQPALVTEALALRHAHIPLRIVPLFAAAPDKQFFATLFGDGAFVNPRAFTHTAKQHQTAIAATEPWALLAIGLLLVLLLAGNERLNGRLAIGAPA
;
A
#
# COMPACT_ATOMS: atom_id res chain seq x y z
N MET A 1 31.08 50.92 -55.80
CA MET A 1 31.16 49.91 -54.69
C MET A 1 30.79 48.58 -55.30
N LYS A 2 31.78 47.72 -55.69
CA LYS A 2 31.55 46.40 -56.29
C LYS A 2 31.32 45.39 -55.20
N LEU A 3 30.18 44.70 -55.23
CA LEU A 3 29.91 43.56 -54.32
C LEU A 3 30.83 42.38 -54.73
N PRO A 4 31.37 41.64 -53.77
CA PRO A 4 32.20 40.49 -54.06
C PRO A 4 31.37 39.38 -54.72
N SER A 5 31.88 38.84 -55.83
CA SER A 5 31.34 37.67 -56.50
C SER A 5 31.52 36.45 -55.63
N VAL A 6 30.41 35.82 -55.19
CA VAL A 6 30.39 34.54 -54.48
C VAL A 6 30.88 33.46 -55.45
N ASP A 7 32.07 32.90 -55.12
CA ASP A 7 32.68 31.82 -55.86
C ASP A 7 31.82 30.52 -55.69
N ARG A 8 31.15 30.10 -56.74
CA ARG A 8 30.25 28.93 -56.77
C ARG A 8 30.97 27.58 -56.94
N ARG A 9 32.29 27.53 -56.72
CA ARG A 9 33.08 26.31 -56.94
C ARG A 9 33.03 25.24 -55.84
N GLY A 10 32.15 25.35 -54.89
CA GLY A 10 31.97 24.39 -53.78
C GLY A 10 30.60 23.71 -53.69
N ALA A 11 29.75 23.90 -54.64
CA ALA A 11 28.48 23.20 -54.64
C ALA A 11 28.71 21.74 -55.05
N THR A 12 28.79 20.84 -54.09
CA THR A 12 28.66 19.39 -54.35
C THR A 12 27.34 19.16 -55.04
N PRO A 13 27.33 18.47 -56.21
CA PRO A 13 26.07 18.15 -56.88
C PRO A 13 25.20 17.37 -55.93
N LEU A 14 24.00 17.87 -55.65
CA LEU A 14 22.98 17.12 -54.89
C LEU A 14 22.78 15.81 -55.62
N GLY A 15 23.31 14.72 -55.07
CA GLY A 15 23.04 13.39 -55.56
C GLY A 15 21.55 13.18 -55.62
N ASP A 16 21.11 12.39 -56.56
CA ASP A 16 19.72 12.12 -56.92
C ASP A 16 18.87 11.99 -55.65
N VAL A 17 17.94 12.93 -55.43
CA VAL A 17 17.07 13.02 -54.27
C VAL A 17 16.39 11.68 -54.01
N ARG A 18 16.09 10.93 -55.08
CA ARG A 18 15.50 9.58 -55.00
C ARG A 18 16.38 8.54 -54.34
N LEU A 19 17.69 8.70 -54.34
CA LEU A 19 18.63 7.81 -53.63
C LEU A 19 18.67 8.08 -52.14
N LEU A 20 18.27 9.26 -51.67
CA LEU A 20 18.24 9.67 -50.25
C LEU A 20 16.85 9.39 -49.61
N GLU A 21 15.79 9.24 -50.39
CA GLU A 21 14.45 8.98 -49.87
C GLU A 21 14.33 7.65 -49.11
N ARG A 22 14.99 6.59 -49.62
CA ARG A 22 14.94 5.26 -48.97
C ARG A 22 15.66 5.20 -47.61
N PRO A 23 16.88 5.73 -47.44
CA PRO A 23 17.56 5.77 -46.14
C PRO A 23 16.84 6.72 -45.17
N ALA A 24 16.33 7.88 -45.64
CA ALA A 24 15.57 8.81 -44.82
C ALA A 24 14.25 8.20 -44.31
N LEU A 25 13.56 7.45 -45.14
CA LEU A 25 12.32 6.74 -44.73
C LEU A 25 12.58 5.67 -43.69
N ARG A 26 13.67 4.88 -43.86
CA ARG A 26 14.08 3.85 -42.87
C ARG A 26 14.43 4.46 -41.52
N THR A 27 15.19 5.56 -41.48
CA THR A 27 15.54 6.25 -40.23
C THR A 27 14.30 6.85 -39.54
N SER A 28 13.36 7.41 -40.31
CA SER A 28 12.11 7.92 -39.77
C SER A 28 11.24 6.79 -39.20
N ILE A 29 11.15 5.65 -39.87
CA ILE A 29 10.42 4.48 -39.37
C ILE A 29 11.05 3.98 -38.04
N VAL A 30 12.37 3.85 -38.00
CA VAL A 30 13.09 3.42 -36.77
C VAL A 30 12.83 4.40 -35.60
N ARG A 31 12.85 5.70 -35.86
CA ARG A 31 12.53 6.72 -34.85
C ARG A 31 11.09 6.58 -34.32
N VAL A 32 10.13 6.41 -35.20
CA VAL A 32 8.73 6.24 -34.81
C VAL A 32 8.54 4.95 -34.00
N VAL A 33 9.16 3.86 -34.40
CA VAL A 33 9.10 2.58 -33.68
C VAL A 33 9.74 2.69 -32.29
N LEU A 34 10.92 3.31 -32.18
CA LEU A 34 11.59 3.50 -30.89
C LEU A 34 10.79 4.45 -29.97
N ALA A 35 10.23 5.53 -30.52
CA ALA A 35 9.40 6.45 -29.76
C ALA A 35 8.10 5.77 -29.28
N ALA A 36 7.47 4.95 -30.11
CA ALA A 36 6.29 4.16 -29.76
C ALA A 36 6.62 3.12 -28.68
N ALA A 37 7.76 2.44 -28.77
CA ALA A 37 8.23 1.50 -27.76
C ALA A 37 8.49 2.20 -26.42
N LEU A 38 9.10 3.39 -26.41
CA LEU A 38 9.35 4.18 -25.21
C LEU A 38 8.02 4.66 -24.59
N ALA A 39 7.07 5.13 -25.38
CA ALA A 39 5.74 5.51 -24.92
C ALA A 39 4.97 4.30 -24.36
N GLY A 40 5.09 3.13 -25.00
CA GLY A 40 4.51 1.87 -24.52
C GLY A 40 5.08 1.41 -23.18
N THR A 41 6.39 1.47 -22.99
CA THR A 41 7.02 1.13 -21.71
C THR A 41 6.63 2.11 -20.60
N LEU A 42 6.52 3.39 -20.91
CA LEU A 42 6.06 4.41 -19.97
C LEU A 42 4.59 4.18 -19.58
N ALA A 43 3.74 3.89 -20.56
CA ALA A 43 2.33 3.57 -20.33
C ALA A 43 2.17 2.31 -19.46
N LEU A 44 2.94 1.25 -19.74
CA LEU A 44 3.00 0.04 -18.93
C LEU A 44 3.45 0.35 -17.51
N ALA A 45 4.49 1.15 -17.31
CA ALA A 45 4.96 1.56 -15.99
C ALA A 45 3.88 2.33 -15.20
N VAL A 46 3.13 3.22 -15.87
CA VAL A 46 2.01 3.96 -15.25
C VAL A 46 0.84 3.02 -14.93
N VAL A 47 0.51 2.07 -15.81
CA VAL A 47 -0.54 1.06 -15.56
C VAL A 47 -0.13 0.17 -14.40
N GLU A 48 1.12 -0.31 -14.36
CA GLU A 48 1.66 -1.12 -13.25
C GLU A 48 1.62 -0.33 -11.93
N ALA A 49 2.06 0.93 -11.92
CA ALA A 49 1.99 1.80 -10.75
C ALA A 49 0.55 2.04 -10.26
N ARG A 50 -0.42 2.06 -11.17
CA ARG A 50 -1.84 2.17 -10.82
C ARG A 50 -2.47 0.83 -10.46
N SER A 51 -2.08 -0.27 -11.08
CA SER A 51 -2.62 -1.62 -10.84
C SER A 51 -2.17 -2.20 -9.51
N THR A 52 -1.01 -1.80 -8.99
CA THR A 52 -0.59 -2.13 -7.63
C THR A 52 -1.56 -1.62 -6.55
N GLY A 53 -2.51 -0.74 -6.92
CA GLY A 53 -3.59 -0.26 -6.04
C GLY A 53 -4.90 -1.07 -6.10
N THR A 54 -5.17 -1.83 -7.16
CA THR A 54 -6.52 -2.38 -7.42
C THR A 54 -6.71 -3.87 -7.11
N GLY A 55 -5.63 -4.61 -6.86
CA GLY A 55 -5.68 -6.05 -6.50
C GLY A 55 -5.55 -6.37 -5.02
N ARG A 56 -5.48 -5.36 -4.14
CA ARG A 56 -5.35 -5.55 -2.70
C ARG A 56 -6.69 -5.89 -2.10
N ALA A 57 -6.77 -7.03 -1.40
CA ALA A 57 -7.93 -7.36 -0.59
C ALA A 57 -8.20 -6.18 0.36
N ALA A 58 -9.34 -5.52 0.20
CA ALA A 58 -9.72 -4.41 1.05
C ALA A 58 -9.85 -4.93 2.49
N VAL A 59 -8.97 -4.47 3.36
CA VAL A 59 -9.00 -4.79 4.80
C VAL A 59 -10.23 -4.18 5.44
N LEU A 60 -10.58 -2.99 4.99
CA LEU A 60 -11.78 -2.28 5.41
C LEU A 60 -12.98 -2.66 4.53
N PRO A 61 -14.21 -2.53 5.05
CA PRO A 61 -15.43 -2.73 4.30
C PRO A 61 -15.49 -1.85 3.05
N THR A 62 -16.18 -2.33 2.02
CA THR A 62 -16.41 -1.57 0.78
C THR A 62 -17.05 -0.22 1.09
N GLY A 63 -16.45 0.85 0.58
CA GLY A 63 -16.92 2.23 0.79
C GLY A 63 -16.24 2.97 1.95
N ALA A 64 -15.52 2.31 2.86
CA ALA A 64 -14.72 2.99 3.88
C ALA A 64 -13.46 3.58 3.24
N LYS A 65 -13.26 4.89 3.44
CA LYS A 65 -12.06 5.60 2.96
C LYS A 65 -10.88 5.48 3.90
N THR A 66 -11.16 5.33 5.20
CA THR A 66 -10.20 5.16 6.29
C THR A 66 -10.83 4.32 7.39
N GLY A 67 -10.05 3.92 8.36
CA GLY A 67 -10.53 3.19 9.53
C GLY A 67 -9.67 3.40 10.75
N VAL A 68 -10.05 2.71 11.82
CA VAL A 68 -9.26 2.61 13.03
C VAL A 68 -9.10 1.12 13.38
N VAL A 69 -7.88 0.69 13.59
CA VAL A 69 -7.59 -0.61 14.21
C VAL A 69 -7.75 -0.46 15.71
N ALA A 70 -8.66 -1.22 16.30
CA ALA A 70 -8.73 -1.42 17.73
C ALA A 70 -7.98 -2.71 18.06
N LEU A 71 -6.77 -2.58 18.59
CA LEU A 71 -5.85 -3.68 18.88
C LEU A 71 -5.89 -4.02 20.37
N ASP A 72 -6.25 -5.25 20.64
CA ASP A 72 -6.23 -5.82 21.98
C ASP A 72 -4.80 -6.07 22.47
N MET A 73 -4.52 -5.56 23.66
CA MET A 73 -3.24 -5.70 24.37
C MET A 73 -3.44 -6.25 25.79
N SER A 74 -4.55 -6.95 26.00
CA SER A 74 -4.82 -7.66 27.26
C SER A 74 -3.78 -8.76 27.53
N ALA A 75 -3.75 -9.27 28.75
CA ALA A 75 -2.73 -10.23 29.20
C ALA A 75 -2.77 -11.57 28.41
N SER A 76 -3.89 -11.93 27.82
CA SER A 76 -4.04 -13.10 26.94
C SER A 76 -3.30 -12.95 25.61
N ILE A 77 -3.04 -11.70 25.19
CA ILE A 77 -2.33 -11.38 23.93
C ILE A 77 -0.82 -11.48 24.19
N ALA A 78 -0.28 -12.68 24.14
CA ALA A 78 1.14 -12.92 24.37
C ALA A 78 1.67 -14.08 23.49
N GLY A 79 2.96 -14.22 23.42
CA GLY A 79 3.65 -15.36 22.78
C GLY A 79 3.21 -15.62 21.33
N PRO A 80 2.58 -16.75 21.01
CA PRO A 80 2.18 -17.13 19.65
C PRO A 80 1.18 -16.16 19.01
N VAL A 81 0.39 -15.46 19.84
CA VAL A 81 -0.61 -14.49 19.35
C VAL A 81 0.08 -13.29 18.72
N TYR A 82 1.23 -12.85 19.24
CA TYR A 82 2.02 -11.75 18.69
C TYR A 82 2.38 -11.95 17.20
N ALA A 83 2.74 -13.16 16.80
CA ALA A 83 3.04 -13.45 15.40
C ALA A 83 1.80 -13.21 14.49
N ARG A 84 0.60 -13.48 15.01
CA ARG A 84 -0.65 -13.22 14.29
C ARG A 84 -0.97 -11.72 14.25
N VAL A 85 -0.72 -11.00 15.35
CA VAL A 85 -0.82 -9.53 15.37
C VAL A 85 0.12 -8.93 14.33
N ALA A 86 1.40 -9.31 14.34
CA ALA A 86 2.38 -8.83 13.34
C ALA A 86 1.94 -9.12 11.90
N THR A 87 1.43 -10.34 11.63
CA THR A 87 0.92 -10.71 10.31
C THR A 87 -0.28 -9.84 9.90
N THR A 88 -1.20 -9.58 10.83
CA THR A 88 -2.37 -8.74 10.60
C THR A 88 -1.96 -7.30 10.30
N LEU A 89 -1.08 -6.71 11.11
CA LEU A 89 -0.58 -5.35 10.91
C LEU A 89 0.17 -5.23 9.59
N ASN A 90 1.03 -6.20 9.24
CA ASN A 90 1.71 -6.24 7.93
C ASN A 90 0.70 -6.32 6.77
N GLY A 91 -0.36 -7.10 6.92
CA GLY A 91 -1.43 -7.17 5.92
C GLY A 91 -2.16 -5.83 5.73
N ILE A 92 -2.40 -5.10 6.83
CA ILE A 92 -3.01 -3.77 6.82
C ILE A 92 -2.08 -2.76 6.12
N VAL A 93 -0.79 -2.74 6.49
CA VAL A 93 0.22 -1.90 5.83
C VAL A 93 0.30 -2.23 4.34
N GLY A 94 0.32 -3.52 4.00
CA GLY A 94 0.34 -4.00 2.61
C GLY A 94 -0.90 -3.59 1.80
N ALA A 95 -2.06 -3.45 2.44
CA ALA A 95 -3.27 -2.94 1.79
C ALA A 95 -3.17 -1.44 1.41
N ASN A 96 -2.19 -0.73 1.95
CA ASN A 96 -1.91 0.69 1.67
C ASN A 96 -3.13 1.61 1.90
N GLN A 97 -3.93 1.29 2.92
CA GLN A 97 -5.07 2.10 3.33
C GLN A 97 -4.67 2.99 4.50
N ALA A 98 -5.09 4.25 4.46
CA ALA A 98 -4.93 5.15 5.59
C ALA A 98 -5.75 4.64 6.78
N ILE A 99 -5.12 4.51 7.95
CA ILE A 99 -5.74 3.89 9.12
C ILE A 99 -5.18 4.46 10.41
N GLY A 100 -6.04 4.61 11.43
CA GLY A 100 -5.66 4.93 12.79
C GLY A 100 -5.38 3.69 13.63
N LEU A 101 -4.85 3.87 14.83
CA LEU A 101 -4.57 2.81 15.79
C LEU A 101 -5.03 3.23 17.18
N VAL A 102 -5.90 2.44 17.76
CA VAL A 102 -6.25 2.43 19.17
C VAL A 102 -5.74 1.12 19.77
N MET A 103 -5.02 1.20 20.87
CA MET A 103 -4.67 0.03 21.69
C MET A 103 -5.50 0.03 22.96
N PHE A 104 -5.97 -1.14 23.37
CA PHE A 104 -6.79 -1.28 24.55
C PHE A 104 -6.45 -2.53 25.36
N SER A 105 -6.80 -2.49 26.62
CA SER A 105 -6.80 -3.57 27.60
C SER A 105 -8.01 -3.32 28.51
N ASP A 106 -7.84 -2.94 29.76
CA ASP A 106 -8.89 -2.39 30.64
C ASP A 106 -9.20 -0.91 30.35
N THR A 107 -8.27 -0.21 29.74
CA THR A 107 -8.37 1.16 29.22
C THR A 107 -7.98 1.19 27.76
N ALA A 108 -8.30 2.28 27.06
CA ALA A 108 -8.02 2.44 25.63
C ALA A 108 -7.31 3.76 25.34
N TYR A 109 -6.34 3.73 24.41
CA TYR A 109 -5.54 4.88 24.01
C TYR A 109 -5.45 4.97 22.49
N GLU A 110 -5.70 6.16 21.95
CA GLU A 110 -5.44 6.46 20.54
C GLU A 110 -3.94 6.73 20.35
N LEU A 111 -3.29 5.91 19.52
CA LEU A 111 -1.87 6.05 19.20
C LEU A 111 -1.64 6.67 17.83
N LEU A 112 -2.53 6.40 16.88
CA LEU A 112 -2.51 7.00 15.55
C LEU A 112 -3.92 7.51 15.22
N PRO A 113 -4.06 8.78 14.82
CA PRO A 113 -5.35 9.30 14.38
C PRO A 113 -5.81 8.62 13.06
N PRO A 114 -7.11 8.59 12.78
CA PRO A 114 -7.64 8.22 11.48
C PRO A 114 -6.95 9.00 10.36
N ASN A 115 -6.88 8.42 9.16
CA ASN A 115 -6.15 8.95 8.01
C ASN A 115 -4.62 8.97 8.15
N SER A 116 -4.04 8.35 9.17
CA SER A 116 -2.59 8.17 9.26
C SER A 116 -2.09 7.32 8.08
N PRO A 117 -0.91 7.64 7.51
CA PRO A 117 -0.35 6.83 6.44
C PRO A 117 -0.03 5.42 6.95
N PRO A 118 -0.18 4.38 6.12
CA PRO A 118 0.04 3.00 6.55
C PRO A 118 1.46 2.75 7.06
N THR A 119 2.43 3.54 6.60
CA THR A 119 3.81 3.52 7.11
C THR A 119 3.94 3.89 8.59
N ALA A 120 3.02 4.71 9.12
CA ALA A 120 2.99 5.02 10.55
C ALA A 120 2.67 3.77 11.40
N LEU A 121 1.80 2.88 10.89
CA LEU A 121 1.48 1.62 11.56
C LEU A 121 2.67 0.65 11.62
N SER A 122 3.56 0.70 10.61
CA SER A 122 4.72 -0.19 10.55
C SER A 122 5.69 0.00 11.73
N GLN A 123 5.69 1.14 12.39
CA GLN A 123 6.53 1.43 13.56
C GLN A 123 6.18 0.54 14.77
N PHE A 124 4.96 0.03 14.83
CA PHE A 124 4.50 -0.82 15.93
C PHE A 124 4.77 -2.30 15.68
N ILE A 125 4.98 -2.72 14.44
CA ILE A 125 5.17 -4.14 14.08
C ILE A 125 6.38 -4.78 14.79
N PRO A 126 7.55 -4.11 14.96
CA PRO A 126 8.70 -4.70 15.60
C PRO A 126 8.45 -5.20 17.04
N PHE A 127 7.47 -4.63 17.75
CA PHE A 127 7.13 -5.07 19.10
C PHE A 127 6.42 -6.43 19.12
N PHE A 128 5.89 -6.88 18.00
CA PHE A 128 5.20 -8.16 17.85
C PHE A 128 6.05 -9.22 17.13
N VAL A 129 7.31 -8.91 16.85
CA VAL A 129 8.27 -9.81 16.21
C VAL A 129 9.34 -10.18 17.22
N PRO A 130 9.69 -11.47 17.41
CA PRO A 130 10.75 -11.85 18.29
C PRO A 130 12.08 -11.20 17.90
N THR A 131 12.77 -10.59 18.85
CA THR A 131 14.11 -10.03 18.67
C THR A 131 15.21 -11.10 18.84
N SER A 132 14.91 -12.14 19.64
CA SER A 132 15.80 -13.27 19.88
C SER A 132 15.00 -14.47 20.40
N TYR A 133 15.69 -15.59 20.61
CA TYR A 133 15.14 -16.78 21.26
C TYR A 133 16.02 -17.17 22.43
N ALA A 134 15.42 -17.27 23.61
CA ALA A 134 16.08 -17.76 24.83
C ALA A 134 15.54 -19.15 25.16
N HIS A 135 16.39 -20.19 25.09
CA HIS A 135 16.00 -21.60 25.32
C HIS A 135 14.76 -22.03 24.51
N GLY A 136 14.65 -21.56 23.24
CA GLY A 136 13.52 -21.85 22.36
C GLY A 136 12.26 -20.98 22.60
N THR A 137 12.27 -20.12 23.62
CA THR A 137 11.19 -19.18 23.90
C THR A 137 11.45 -17.85 23.17
N PRO A 138 10.48 -17.31 22.42
CA PRO A 138 10.65 -16.04 21.74
C PRO A 138 10.74 -14.89 22.77
N VAL A 139 11.72 -14.00 22.58
CA VAL A 139 11.92 -12.79 23.35
C VAL A 139 11.51 -11.60 22.48
N PHE A 140 10.63 -10.76 22.99
CA PHE A 140 10.12 -9.60 22.30
C PHE A 140 10.76 -8.31 22.84
N ALA A 141 10.77 -7.26 22.03
CA ALA A 141 11.16 -5.94 22.49
C ALA A 141 10.21 -5.45 23.59
N GLN A 142 10.76 -4.77 24.59
CA GLN A 142 9.94 -4.15 25.63
C GLN A 142 9.05 -3.08 24.99
N SER A 143 7.74 -3.25 25.14
CA SER A 143 6.76 -2.33 24.57
C SER A 143 6.34 -1.26 25.56
N PRO A 144 5.98 -0.04 25.13
CA PRO A 144 5.48 1.01 26.00
C PRO A 144 4.18 0.63 26.74
N TRP A 145 3.42 -0.31 26.17
CA TRP A 145 2.14 -0.82 26.72
C TRP A 145 2.30 -2.06 27.60
N SER A 146 3.52 -2.49 27.87
CA SER A 146 3.78 -3.60 28.82
C SER A 146 3.32 -3.31 30.27
N GLN A 147 2.99 -2.05 30.54
CA GLN A 147 2.44 -1.58 31.81
C GLN A 147 0.91 -1.61 31.88
N PHE A 148 0.22 -2.01 30.79
CA PHE A 148 -1.23 -2.11 30.82
C PHE A 148 -1.63 -3.19 31.83
N SER A 149 -2.59 -2.86 32.69
CA SER A 149 -3.14 -3.80 33.65
C SER A 149 -3.95 -4.89 32.93
N GLY A 150 -3.90 -6.11 33.48
CA GLY A 150 -4.39 -7.30 32.84
C GLY A 150 -5.90 -7.48 32.88
N GLY A 151 -6.66 -6.58 32.26
CA GLY A 151 -8.10 -6.75 32.02
C GLY A 151 -8.41 -6.65 30.53
N THR A 152 -9.59 -7.11 30.11
CA THR A 152 -10.07 -6.92 28.74
C THR A 152 -11.41 -6.19 28.78
N ARG A 153 -11.45 -5.00 28.20
CA ARG A 153 -12.67 -4.20 28.00
C ARG A 153 -12.76 -3.81 26.54
N ILE A 154 -13.34 -4.71 25.75
CA ILE A 154 -13.47 -4.49 24.28
C ILE A 154 -14.34 -3.27 24.01
N SER A 155 -15.36 -3.02 24.86
CA SER A 155 -16.18 -1.81 24.74
C SER A 155 -15.34 -0.53 24.77
N ALA A 156 -14.35 -0.44 25.66
CA ALA A 156 -13.47 0.74 25.76
C ALA A 156 -12.68 0.95 24.48
N GLY A 157 -12.15 -0.11 23.89
CA GLY A 157 -11.45 -0.06 22.60
C GLY A 157 -12.34 0.44 21.46
N LEU A 158 -13.58 -0.06 21.38
CA LEU A 158 -14.54 0.35 20.35
C LEU A 158 -15.03 1.78 20.55
N VAL A 159 -15.31 2.19 21.79
CA VAL A 159 -15.65 3.58 22.12
C VAL A 159 -14.54 4.54 21.70
N ALA A 160 -13.30 4.24 22.05
CA ALA A 160 -12.15 5.06 21.67
C ALA A 160 -12.00 5.13 20.14
N ALA A 161 -12.13 4.01 19.44
CA ALA A 161 -12.04 3.96 17.98
C ALA A 161 -13.17 4.77 17.30
N ARG A 162 -14.41 4.68 17.82
CA ARG A 162 -15.53 5.49 17.34
C ARG A 162 -15.29 6.99 17.58
N HIS A 163 -14.83 7.34 18.77
CA HIS A 163 -14.47 8.73 19.10
C HIS A 163 -13.37 9.27 18.21
N ALA A 164 -12.32 8.50 17.92
CA ALA A 164 -11.26 8.90 17.00
C ALA A 164 -11.82 9.22 15.61
N LEU A 165 -12.70 8.37 15.06
CA LEU A 165 -13.35 8.63 13.77
C LEU A 165 -14.20 9.89 13.79
N GLN A 166 -14.97 10.10 14.85
CA GLN A 166 -15.85 11.26 15.00
C GLN A 166 -15.05 12.56 15.16
N SER A 167 -14.03 12.57 16.00
CA SER A 167 -13.15 13.71 16.24
C SER A 167 -12.38 14.12 14.97
N ALA A 168 -11.99 13.14 14.14
CA ALA A 168 -11.37 13.40 12.86
C ALA A 168 -12.37 13.79 11.75
N GLY A 169 -13.66 13.90 12.04
CA GLY A 169 -14.71 14.25 11.07
C GLY A 169 -14.91 13.22 9.95
N VAL A 170 -14.55 11.96 10.21
CA VAL A 170 -14.62 10.88 9.20
C VAL A 170 -16.07 10.43 9.03
N LYS A 171 -16.68 10.72 7.88
CA LYS A 171 -18.07 10.34 7.57
C LYS A 171 -18.24 8.87 7.14
N HIS A 172 -17.23 8.30 6.50
CA HIS A 172 -17.25 6.93 5.98
C HIS A 172 -16.03 6.18 6.50
N GLY A 173 -15.98 6.00 7.81
CA GLY A 173 -14.95 5.24 8.50
C GLY A 173 -15.42 3.83 8.84
N ALA A 174 -14.46 2.97 9.19
CA ALA A 174 -14.72 1.62 9.69
C ALA A 174 -13.80 1.31 10.87
N ILE A 175 -14.20 0.35 11.70
CA ILE A 175 -13.36 -0.16 12.79
C ILE A 175 -12.95 -1.59 12.45
N LEU A 176 -11.67 -1.89 12.67
CA LEU A 176 -11.12 -3.23 12.59
C LEU A 176 -10.69 -3.65 14.00
N LEU A 177 -11.49 -4.49 14.63
CA LEU A 177 -11.17 -5.09 15.93
C LEU A 177 -10.21 -6.27 15.73
N VAL A 178 -9.09 -6.24 16.41
CA VAL A 178 -8.06 -7.31 16.42
C VAL A 178 -7.92 -7.79 17.85
N SER A 179 -8.54 -8.91 18.21
CA SER A 179 -8.67 -9.40 19.59
C SER A 179 -8.89 -10.91 19.61
N ASP A 180 -8.57 -11.57 20.71
CA ASP A 180 -8.97 -12.96 20.98
C ASP A 180 -10.44 -13.07 21.45
N LEU A 181 -11.12 -11.92 21.61
CA LEU A 181 -12.53 -11.78 22.00
C LEU A 181 -12.84 -12.25 23.42
N ASP A 182 -11.83 -12.52 24.25
CA ASP A 182 -11.99 -12.86 25.66
C ASP A 182 -12.30 -11.59 26.47
N ASP A 183 -13.56 -11.18 26.43
CA ASP A 183 -14.06 -9.97 27.08
C ASP A 183 -14.47 -10.24 28.53
N SER A 184 -14.23 -9.27 29.40
CA SER A 184 -14.67 -9.41 30.79
C SER A 184 -16.20 -9.45 30.88
N ALA A 185 -16.73 -10.35 31.70
CA ALA A 185 -18.18 -10.48 31.87
C ALA A 185 -18.87 -9.18 32.31
N GLY A 186 -18.15 -8.34 33.06
CA GLY A 186 -18.63 -7.02 33.48
C GLY A 186 -18.70 -5.99 32.35
N ASP A 187 -18.03 -6.21 31.23
CA ASP A 187 -17.98 -5.30 30.08
C ASP A 187 -19.12 -5.59 29.06
N GLN A 188 -19.70 -6.78 29.07
CA GLN A 188 -20.70 -7.20 28.08
C GLN A 188 -21.89 -6.21 27.92
N PRO A 189 -22.47 -5.62 28.99
CA PRO A 189 -23.53 -4.63 28.81
C PRO A 189 -23.06 -3.36 28.09
N ALA A 190 -21.83 -2.90 28.37
CA ALA A 190 -21.22 -1.77 27.70
C ALA A 190 -20.92 -2.08 26.23
N LEU A 191 -20.46 -3.30 25.94
CA LEU A 191 -20.21 -3.77 24.59
C LEU A 191 -21.50 -3.83 23.74
N VAL A 192 -22.61 -4.30 24.31
CA VAL A 192 -23.93 -4.26 23.64
C VAL A 192 -24.35 -2.82 23.33
N THR A 193 -24.17 -1.93 24.30
CA THR A 193 -24.48 -0.51 24.13
C THR A 193 -23.64 0.11 23.00
N GLU A 194 -22.35 -0.18 22.96
CA GLU A 194 -21.46 0.31 21.92
C GLU A 194 -21.79 -0.29 20.54
N ALA A 195 -22.17 -1.57 20.48
CA ALA A 195 -22.62 -2.19 19.24
C ALA A 195 -23.84 -1.46 18.62
N LEU A 196 -24.77 -1.03 19.47
CA LEU A 196 -25.91 -0.21 19.04
C LEU A 196 -25.45 1.19 18.59
N ALA A 197 -24.51 1.81 19.31
CA ALA A 197 -23.94 3.11 18.94
C ALA A 197 -23.24 3.09 17.58
N LEU A 198 -22.46 2.04 17.30
CA LEU A 198 -21.81 1.84 16.01
C LEU A 198 -22.82 1.67 14.87
N ARG A 199 -23.89 0.90 15.09
CA ARG A 199 -24.97 0.74 14.12
C ARG A 199 -25.67 2.08 13.84
N HIS A 200 -25.98 2.84 14.88
CA HIS A 200 -26.59 4.18 14.78
C HIS A 200 -25.71 5.15 14.01
N ALA A 201 -24.40 5.10 14.26
CA ALA A 201 -23.41 5.93 13.57
C ALA A 201 -23.06 5.42 12.15
N HIS A 202 -23.63 4.31 11.71
CA HIS A 202 -23.32 3.65 10.43
C HIS A 202 -21.81 3.36 10.27
N ILE A 203 -21.15 3.02 11.37
CA ILE A 203 -19.73 2.64 11.39
C ILE A 203 -19.64 1.11 11.34
N PRO A 204 -19.25 0.53 10.20
CA PRO A 204 -19.10 -0.91 10.09
C PRO A 204 -17.91 -1.41 10.91
N LEU A 205 -18.10 -2.54 11.60
CA LEU A 205 -17.09 -3.26 12.34
C LEU A 205 -16.65 -4.49 11.53
N ARG A 206 -15.33 -4.70 11.50
CA ARG A 206 -14.70 -5.96 11.06
C ARG A 206 -13.92 -6.54 12.22
N ILE A 207 -13.88 -7.86 12.32
CA ILE A 207 -13.26 -8.58 13.44
C ILE A 207 -12.22 -9.56 12.90
N VAL A 208 -10.98 -9.41 13.36
CA VAL A 208 -9.89 -10.35 13.13
C VAL A 208 -9.69 -11.16 14.41
N PRO A 209 -10.17 -12.41 14.47
CA PRO A 209 -10.05 -13.21 15.67
C PRO A 209 -8.63 -13.74 15.86
N LEU A 210 -8.04 -13.46 17.04
CA LEU A 210 -6.72 -13.92 17.46
C LEU A 210 -6.85 -15.19 18.31
N PHE A 211 -7.10 -16.35 17.69
CA PHE A 211 -7.35 -17.63 18.40
C PHE A 211 -8.58 -17.61 19.33
N ALA A 212 -9.56 -16.75 19.08
CA ALA A 212 -10.75 -16.62 19.89
C ALA A 212 -11.47 -17.97 20.08
N ALA A 213 -12.00 -18.20 21.28
CA ALA A 213 -12.78 -19.38 21.60
C ALA A 213 -14.14 -19.39 20.86
N ALA A 214 -14.72 -20.57 20.67
CA ALA A 214 -15.98 -20.69 19.94
C ALA A 214 -17.16 -19.94 20.60
N PRO A 215 -17.33 -19.96 21.94
CA PRO A 215 -18.38 -19.21 22.61
C PRO A 215 -18.27 -17.69 22.37
N ASP A 216 -17.06 -17.14 22.46
CA ASP A 216 -16.82 -15.71 22.28
C ASP A 216 -17.11 -15.29 20.85
N LYS A 217 -16.64 -16.06 19.87
CA LYS A 217 -17.01 -15.85 18.46
C LYS A 217 -18.52 -15.86 18.25
N GLN A 218 -19.23 -16.79 18.88
CA GLN A 218 -20.68 -16.88 18.75
C GLN A 218 -21.38 -15.66 19.37
N PHE A 219 -20.90 -15.19 20.51
CA PHE A 219 -21.40 -13.97 21.14
C PHE A 219 -21.24 -12.76 20.22
N PHE A 220 -20.02 -12.55 19.69
CA PHE A 220 -19.74 -11.46 18.75
C PHE A 220 -20.49 -11.61 17.43
N ALA A 221 -20.69 -12.83 16.92
CA ALA A 221 -21.51 -13.09 15.75
C ALA A 221 -22.98 -12.69 15.97
N THR A 222 -23.50 -12.91 17.17
CA THR A 222 -24.86 -12.47 17.55
C THR A 222 -24.96 -10.94 17.56
N LEU A 223 -23.92 -10.24 18.04
CA LEU A 223 -23.92 -8.77 18.14
C LEU A 223 -23.70 -8.08 16.78
N PHE A 224 -22.76 -8.58 15.98
CA PHE A 224 -22.26 -7.88 14.79
C PHE A 224 -22.55 -8.62 13.48
N GLY A 225 -23.04 -9.85 13.56
CA GLY A 225 -23.29 -10.74 12.43
C GLY A 225 -22.03 -11.50 11.98
N ASP A 226 -22.23 -12.69 11.38
CA ASP A 226 -21.14 -13.53 10.87
C ASP A 226 -20.28 -12.82 9.82
N GLY A 227 -20.89 -11.93 9.04
CA GLY A 227 -20.20 -11.14 8.02
C GLY A 227 -19.18 -10.13 8.57
N ALA A 228 -19.18 -9.88 9.88
CA ALA A 228 -18.18 -9.01 10.52
C ALA A 228 -16.79 -9.67 10.58
N PHE A 229 -16.74 -11.01 10.62
CA PHE A 229 -15.47 -11.72 10.75
C PHE A 229 -14.67 -11.72 9.46
N VAL A 230 -13.38 -11.38 9.58
CA VAL A 230 -12.43 -11.42 8.47
C VAL A 230 -11.65 -12.72 8.55
N ASN A 231 -11.52 -13.41 7.41
CA ASN A 231 -10.66 -14.58 7.34
C ASN A 231 -9.19 -14.16 7.53
N PRO A 232 -8.49 -14.64 8.56
CA PRO A 232 -7.08 -14.29 8.81
C PRO A 232 -6.14 -14.61 7.64
N ARG A 233 -6.51 -15.56 6.77
CA ARG A 233 -5.75 -15.90 5.56
C ARG A 233 -5.73 -14.76 4.54
N ALA A 234 -6.72 -13.89 4.53
CA ALA A 234 -6.73 -12.72 3.66
C ALA A 234 -5.52 -11.81 3.93
N PHE A 235 -5.14 -11.64 5.20
CA PHE A 235 -3.96 -10.84 5.58
C PHE A 235 -2.65 -11.52 5.21
N THR A 236 -2.58 -12.85 5.30
CA THR A 236 -1.36 -13.60 4.93
C THR A 236 -1.06 -13.51 3.44
N HIS A 237 -2.08 -13.55 2.60
CA HIS A 237 -1.91 -13.36 1.15
C HIS A 237 -1.47 -11.94 0.82
N THR A 238 -2.07 -10.93 1.43
CA THR A 238 -1.72 -9.52 1.23
C THR A 238 -0.29 -9.23 1.71
N ALA A 239 0.10 -9.76 2.88
CA ALA A 239 1.45 -9.60 3.41
C ALA A 239 2.51 -10.26 2.51
N LYS A 240 2.27 -11.48 2.01
CA LYS A 240 3.16 -12.16 1.06
C LYS A 240 3.25 -11.43 -0.26
N GLN A 241 2.13 -10.97 -0.81
CA GLN A 241 2.11 -10.19 -2.04
C GLN A 241 2.89 -8.87 -1.87
N HIS A 242 2.78 -8.21 -0.72
CA HIS A 242 3.53 -7.00 -0.44
C HIS A 242 5.05 -7.27 -0.37
N GLN A 243 5.48 -8.32 0.33
CA GLN A 243 6.89 -8.72 0.38
C GLN A 243 7.43 -9.12 -0.99
N THR A 244 6.65 -9.88 -1.78
CA THR A 244 7.04 -10.26 -3.14
C THR A 244 7.04 -9.06 -4.08
N ALA A 245 6.10 -8.12 -3.92
CA ALA A 245 6.06 -6.89 -4.69
C ALA A 245 7.26 -5.98 -4.38
N ILE A 246 7.65 -5.83 -3.11
CA ILE A 246 8.86 -5.08 -2.74
C ILE A 246 10.11 -5.75 -3.33
N ALA A 247 10.18 -7.08 -3.31
CA ALA A 247 11.30 -7.82 -3.90
C ALA A 247 11.28 -7.84 -5.44
N ALA A 248 10.10 -7.78 -6.06
CA ALA A 248 9.93 -7.82 -7.52
C ALA A 248 9.86 -6.44 -8.19
N THR A 249 9.55 -5.39 -7.42
CA THR A 249 9.45 -4.01 -7.92
C THR A 249 10.75 -3.21 -7.72
N GLU A 250 11.89 -3.85 -7.88
CA GLU A 250 13.04 -3.06 -8.29
C GLU A 250 12.81 -2.69 -9.76
N PRO A 251 12.52 -1.43 -10.11
CA PRO A 251 12.18 -1.03 -11.49
C PRO A 251 13.39 -1.05 -12.42
N TRP A 252 14.48 -1.70 -12.00
CA TRP A 252 15.75 -1.78 -12.73
C TRP A 252 15.58 -2.33 -14.14
N ALA A 253 14.67 -3.31 -14.32
CA ALA A 253 14.40 -3.85 -15.65
C ALA A 253 13.74 -2.80 -16.56
N LEU A 254 12.75 -2.07 -16.06
CA LEU A 254 12.10 -0.98 -16.81
C LEU A 254 13.03 0.20 -17.02
N LEU A 255 13.85 0.54 -16.03
CA LEU A 255 14.88 1.58 -16.14
C LEU A 255 15.97 1.17 -17.15
N ALA A 256 16.42 -0.08 -17.13
CA ALA A 256 17.40 -0.59 -18.09
C ALA A 256 16.84 -0.61 -19.52
N ILE A 257 15.60 -1.03 -19.72
CA ILE A 257 14.93 -1.00 -21.03
C ILE A 257 14.73 0.45 -21.48
N GLY A 258 14.28 1.34 -20.62
CA GLY A 258 14.13 2.77 -20.93
C GLY A 258 15.45 3.41 -21.32
N LEU A 259 16.52 3.16 -20.57
CA LEU A 259 17.87 3.65 -20.86
C LEU A 259 18.39 3.09 -22.19
N LEU A 260 18.19 1.79 -22.45
CA LEU A 260 18.56 1.16 -23.70
C LEU A 260 17.86 1.81 -24.89
N LEU A 261 16.55 2.06 -24.78
CA LEU A 261 15.78 2.74 -25.83
C LEU A 261 16.27 4.17 -26.09
N VAL A 262 16.60 4.92 -25.04
CA VAL A 262 17.17 6.27 -25.16
C VAL A 262 18.55 6.23 -25.84
N LEU A 263 19.41 5.26 -25.46
CA LEU A 263 20.70 5.09 -26.08
C LEU A 263 20.61 4.69 -27.57
N LEU A 264 19.63 3.83 -27.92
CA LEU A 264 19.37 3.46 -29.32
C LEU A 264 18.85 4.66 -30.11
N LEU A 265 18.01 5.50 -29.52
CA LEU A 265 17.51 6.72 -30.15
C LEU A 265 18.66 7.73 -30.41
N ALA A 266 19.48 7.96 -29.39
CA ALA A 266 20.65 8.83 -29.48
C ALA A 266 21.70 8.30 -30.48
N GLY A 267 21.93 6.98 -30.51
CA GLY A 267 22.80 6.32 -31.48
C GLY A 267 22.26 6.48 -32.91
N ASN A 268 20.96 6.29 -33.12
CA ASN A 268 20.34 6.49 -34.41
C ASN A 268 20.46 7.95 -34.91
N GLU A 269 20.37 8.93 -34.01
CA GLU A 269 20.59 10.35 -34.39
C GLU A 269 22.05 10.67 -34.73
N ARG A 270 23.00 10.05 -34.03
CA ARG A 270 24.40 10.29 -34.22
C ARG A 270 24.97 9.62 -35.49
N LEU A 271 24.46 8.41 -35.82
CA LEU A 271 24.90 7.63 -36.98
C LEU A 271 24.28 8.09 -38.29
N ASN A 272 23.06 8.67 -38.24
CA ASN A 272 22.35 9.12 -39.42
C ASN A 272 22.54 10.62 -39.70
N GLY A 273 23.74 11.11 -39.68
CA GLY A 273 24.21 12.46 -40.00
C GLY A 273 23.12 13.53 -40.20
N ARG A 274 23.26 14.68 -39.62
CA ARG A 274 22.37 15.82 -39.79
C ARG A 274 22.21 16.14 -41.27
N LEU A 275 21.05 15.83 -41.86
CA LEU A 275 20.64 16.43 -43.11
C LEU A 275 20.48 17.93 -42.84
N ALA A 276 21.54 18.70 -43.11
CA ALA A 276 21.44 20.14 -43.14
C ALA A 276 20.58 20.51 -44.34
N ILE A 277 19.32 20.83 -44.06
CA ILE A 277 18.43 21.45 -45.06
C ILE A 277 19.03 22.84 -45.29
N GLY A 278 19.76 22.98 -46.38
CA GLY A 278 20.24 24.29 -46.83
C GLY A 278 19.06 25.19 -47.01
N ALA A 279 19.05 26.37 -46.39
CA ALA A 279 18.07 27.39 -46.64
C ALA A 279 18.08 27.72 -48.14
N PRO A 280 16.91 27.84 -48.78
CA PRO A 280 16.83 28.28 -50.17
C PRO A 280 17.44 29.69 -50.27
N ALA A 281 18.33 29.88 -51.25
CA ALA A 281 18.89 31.18 -51.60
C ALA A 281 17.87 32.11 -52.24
#